data_0e4bd70e2366dc0b54e3d087203f9733
#
_entry.id   0e4bd70e2366dc0b54e3d087203f9733
#
_cell.length_a   1.000
_cell.length_b   1.000
_cell.length_c   1.000
_cell.angle_alpha   90.00
_cell.angle_beta   90.00
_cell.angle_gamma   90.00
#
_symmetry.space_group_name_H-M   'P 1'
#
loop_
_entity.id
_entity.type
_entity.pdbx_description
1 polymer ?
#
loop_
_entity_poly.entity_id
_entity_poly.type
_entity_poly.pdbx_seq_one_letter_code
_entity_poly.pdbx_strand_id
1 'polypeptide(L)'
;CMEALEEAGFIDAVKENGFQEKFGAKFVKNGKICDYFFADQFTPGWSWTWQVPRGEFDKTLADTCEIMGIPVSYETTVTGIEFTGTDSVTTVEDNDGNKSQIEARFIVDGSGYGRVIPRLFNMDKPSNLPPRKAFFTHVVDTKRTMDDEPNRITIIVHQKGIWIWVIPFSNGNTSVGFVGEPTFFKSTAGSTPEEQLRDLLASEPYLAERTKDVEFIFEPRVLESYSVSTTKFYGDGFVLTGNVTEFLDPVFSSGVTLATVSSQTAAHLVIKTLQGEQVDWEKEYTEIMMQGVNTFRSYVMAWYEGTLDTIFFADNQVPEIKSMICSVLAGYVWDTNNPYVKDHSTALIKLEKMIKARDALTK
;
A
#
# COMPACT_ATOMS: atom_id res chain seq x y z
N CYS A 1 8.13 6.18 -4.50
CA CYS A 1 8.63 5.51 -3.28
C CYS A 1 10.16 5.48 -3.26
N MET A 2 10.80 4.87 -4.27
CA MET A 2 12.27 4.74 -4.33
C MET A 2 12.96 6.11 -4.33
N GLU A 3 12.46 7.06 -5.10
CA GLU A 3 12.96 8.44 -5.14
C GLU A 3 12.91 9.12 -3.76
N ALA A 4 11.82 8.89 -3.00
CA ALA A 4 11.69 9.44 -1.65
C ALA A 4 12.67 8.79 -0.65
N LEU A 5 12.90 7.48 -0.76
CA LEU A 5 13.91 6.78 0.04
C LEU A 5 15.33 7.20 -0.31
N GLU A 6 15.60 7.47 -1.59
CA GLU A 6 16.90 7.96 -2.07
C GLU A 6 17.19 9.36 -1.53
N GLU A 7 16.25 10.29 -1.67
CA GLU A 7 16.41 11.67 -1.16
C GLU A 7 16.57 11.70 0.36
N ALA A 8 15.84 10.84 1.08
CA ALA A 8 15.95 10.73 2.54
C ALA A 8 17.23 10.00 3.01
N GLY A 9 18.04 9.43 2.09
CA GLY A 9 19.28 8.73 2.43
C GLY A 9 19.09 7.31 2.99
N PHE A 10 17.93 6.67 2.75
CA PHE A 10 17.62 5.33 3.28
C PHE A 10 18.03 4.17 2.36
N ILE A 11 18.35 4.42 1.09
CA ILE A 11 18.56 3.37 0.08
C ILE A 11 19.63 2.37 0.49
N ASP A 12 20.78 2.85 0.97
CA ASP A 12 21.91 1.96 1.30
C ASP A 12 21.59 1.09 2.51
N ALA A 13 20.97 1.66 3.56
CA ALA A 13 20.54 0.91 4.73
C ALA A 13 19.50 -0.18 4.39
N VAL A 14 18.58 0.10 3.47
CA VAL A 14 17.59 -0.89 3.01
C VAL A 14 18.25 -1.97 2.17
N LYS A 15 19.23 -1.64 1.30
CA LYS A 15 19.99 -2.61 0.51
C LYS A 15 20.80 -3.60 1.38
N GLU A 16 21.41 -3.11 2.45
CA GLU A 16 22.21 -3.94 3.37
C GLU A 16 21.40 -5.07 4.02
N ASN A 17 20.08 -4.93 4.15
CA ASN A 17 19.22 -5.98 4.67
C ASN A 17 18.97 -7.12 3.69
N GLY A 18 19.33 -6.97 2.41
CA GLY A 18 19.16 -8.03 1.41
C GLY A 18 17.71 -8.44 1.18
N PHE A 19 16.76 -7.51 1.29
CA PHE A 19 15.36 -7.78 1.01
C PHE A 19 15.14 -8.24 -0.43
N GLN A 20 14.08 -9.00 -0.66
CA GLN A 20 13.72 -9.47 -1.98
C GLN A 20 13.42 -8.32 -2.93
N GLU A 21 14.16 -8.20 -4.02
CA GLU A 21 13.86 -7.24 -5.08
C GLU A 21 12.55 -7.56 -5.78
N LYS A 22 11.78 -6.51 -6.09
CA LYS A 22 10.48 -6.57 -6.76
C LYS A 22 10.56 -5.86 -8.11
N PHE A 23 10.57 -6.63 -9.18
CA PHE A 23 10.65 -6.13 -10.55
C PHE A 23 9.30 -6.04 -11.27
N GLY A 24 8.21 -6.33 -10.59
CA GLY A 24 6.88 -6.34 -11.22
C GLY A 24 5.82 -7.01 -10.37
N ALA A 25 4.70 -7.34 -11.00
CA ALA A 25 3.59 -8.05 -10.37
C ALA A 25 2.94 -9.02 -11.36
N LYS A 26 2.66 -10.25 -10.89
CA LYS A 26 1.97 -11.30 -11.62
C LYS A 26 0.53 -11.38 -11.14
N PHE A 27 -0.41 -11.41 -12.07
CA PHE A 27 -1.83 -11.62 -11.82
C PHE A 27 -2.23 -12.98 -12.41
N VAL A 28 -2.98 -13.77 -11.63
CA VAL A 28 -3.40 -15.11 -12.03
C VAL A 28 -4.92 -15.23 -11.90
N LYS A 29 -5.56 -15.80 -12.92
CA LYS A 29 -6.99 -16.13 -12.91
C LYS A 29 -7.25 -17.38 -13.74
N ASN A 30 -7.82 -18.42 -13.13
CA ASN A 30 -8.18 -19.67 -13.81
C ASN A 30 -7.04 -20.23 -14.69
N GLY A 31 -5.79 -20.17 -14.21
CA GLY A 31 -4.60 -20.61 -14.94
C GLY A 31 -4.07 -19.64 -15.99
N LYS A 32 -4.80 -18.57 -16.34
CA LYS A 32 -4.26 -17.47 -17.16
C LYS A 32 -3.36 -16.59 -16.32
N ILE A 33 -2.24 -16.14 -16.90
CA ILE A 33 -1.25 -15.26 -16.26
C ILE A 33 -1.19 -13.95 -17.03
N CYS A 34 -1.19 -12.84 -16.29
CA CYS A 34 -0.85 -11.51 -16.77
C CYS A 34 0.31 -11.00 -15.93
N ASP A 35 1.46 -10.76 -16.56
CA ASP A 35 2.67 -10.30 -15.90
C ASP A 35 2.99 -8.86 -16.32
N TYR A 36 3.28 -8.02 -15.32
CA TYR A 36 3.75 -6.65 -15.50
C TYR A 36 5.18 -6.55 -15.01
N PHE A 37 6.08 -6.22 -15.92
CA PHE A 37 7.47 -5.92 -15.62
C PHE A 37 7.63 -4.41 -15.45
N PHE A 38 8.16 -3.95 -14.33
CA PHE A 38 8.32 -2.51 -14.10
C PHE A 38 9.33 -1.86 -15.04
N ALA A 39 10.24 -2.65 -15.63
CA ALA A 39 11.14 -2.17 -16.69
C ALA A 39 10.40 -1.75 -17.97
N ASP A 40 9.17 -2.26 -18.20
CA ASP A 40 8.33 -1.93 -19.35
C ASP A 40 7.41 -0.73 -19.08
N GLN A 41 7.58 -0.01 -17.99
CA GLN A 41 6.74 1.13 -17.62
C GLN A 41 6.90 2.30 -18.61
N PHE A 42 5.84 3.08 -18.78
CA PHE A 42 5.80 4.28 -19.62
C PHE A 42 6.56 5.45 -18.99
N THR A 43 6.35 5.67 -17.69
CA THR A 43 6.94 6.79 -16.95
C THR A 43 8.39 6.49 -16.62
N PRO A 44 9.36 7.37 -16.94
CA PRO A 44 10.76 7.20 -16.53
C PRO A 44 10.91 7.20 -15.01
N GLY A 45 11.83 6.38 -14.50
CA GLY A 45 12.14 6.29 -13.07
C GLY A 45 12.63 4.91 -12.67
N TRP A 46 12.55 4.58 -11.37
CA TRP A 46 12.94 3.29 -10.86
C TRP A 46 12.07 2.17 -11.45
N SER A 47 12.71 1.14 -11.98
CA SER A 47 12.04 -0.03 -12.57
C SER A 47 11.94 -1.21 -11.62
N TRP A 48 12.23 -1.01 -10.35
CA TRP A 48 12.18 -2.03 -9.30
C TRP A 48 12.05 -1.39 -7.91
N THR A 49 11.67 -2.19 -6.93
CA THR A 49 11.63 -1.86 -5.51
C THR A 49 11.88 -3.13 -4.69
N TRP A 50 11.44 -3.20 -3.43
CA TRP A 50 11.56 -4.39 -2.58
C TRP A 50 10.22 -4.97 -2.15
N GLN A 51 10.24 -6.29 -1.87
CA GLN A 51 9.24 -7.00 -1.07
C GLN A 51 9.82 -7.18 0.32
N VAL A 52 9.20 -6.60 1.32
CA VAL A 52 9.80 -6.49 2.65
C VAL A 52 8.92 -7.06 3.76
N PRO A 53 9.48 -7.82 4.71
CA PRO A 53 8.87 -7.99 6.01
C PRO A 53 8.82 -6.63 6.72
N ARG A 54 7.63 -6.12 6.99
CA ARG A 54 7.42 -4.74 7.46
C ARG A 54 8.11 -4.45 8.79
N GLY A 55 8.15 -5.41 9.72
CA GLY A 55 8.83 -5.20 10.99
C GLY A 55 10.32 -4.88 10.84
N GLU A 56 11.01 -5.63 9.97
CA GLU A 56 12.44 -5.43 9.69
C GLU A 56 12.68 -4.13 8.89
N PHE A 57 11.87 -3.90 7.86
CA PHE A 57 11.97 -2.69 7.04
C PHE A 57 11.71 -1.41 7.86
N ASP A 58 10.62 -1.37 8.61
CA ASP A 58 10.26 -0.21 9.41
C ASP A 58 11.33 0.07 10.49
N LYS A 59 11.88 -1.00 11.11
CA LYS A 59 13.00 -0.88 12.06
C LYS A 59 14.25 -0.32 11.40
N THR A 60 14.60 -0.79 10.20
CA THR A 60 15.77 -0.28 9.46
C THR A 60 15.67 1.23 9.22
N LEU A 61 14.49 1.72 8.85
CA LEU A 61 14.28 3.16 8.65
C LEU A 61 14.39 3.93 9.97
N ALA A 62 13.83 3.41 11.06
CA ALA A 62 13.92 4.04 12.38
C ALA A 62 15.37 4.07 12.90
N ASP A 63 16.09 2.96 12.83
CA ASP A 63 17.52 2.87 13.22
C ASP A 63 18.38 3.85 12.39
N THR A 64 18.07 3.99 11.10
CA THR A 64 18.78 4.93 10.22
C THR A 64 18.52 6.38 10.64
N CYS A 65 17.28 6.73 11.06
CA CYS A 65 17.00 8.04 11.64
C CYS A 65 17.87 8.31 12.89
N GLU A 66 18.01 7.33 13.79
CA GLU A 66 18.85 7.47 14.99
C GLU A 66 20.33 7.65 14.61
N ILE A 67 20.83 6.89 13.64
CA ILE A 67 22.21 7.05 13.10
C ILE A 67 22.43 8.46 12.53
N MET A 68 21.40 9.02 11.89
CA MET A 68 21.42 10.41 11.38
C MET A 68 21.31 11.47 12.49
N GLY A 69 21.19 11.06 13.77
CA GLY A 69 21.07 11.94 14.92
C GLY A 69 19.65 12.45 15.19
N ILE A 70 18.64 11.84 14.61
CA ILE A 70 17.22 12.14 14.84
C ILE A 70 16.74 11.25 16.00
N PRO A 71 16.34 11.82 17.16
CA PRO A 71 15.90 11.01 18.29
C PRO A 71 14.59 10.29 17.99
N VAL A 72 14.52 9.00 18.31
CA VAL A 72 13.31 8.17 18.21
C VAL A 72 12.92 7.69 19.60
N SER A 73 11.71 8.01 20.06
CA SER A 73 11.18 7.56 21.35
C SER A 73 10.22 6.38 21.11
N TYR A 74 10.67 5.18 21.48
CA TYR A 74 9.84 3.99 21.48
C TYR A 74 8.94 3.92 22.71
N GLU A 75 7.90 3.07 22.67
CA GLU A 75 7.00 2.82 23.80
C GLU A 75 6.39 4.11 24.39
N THR A 76 6.19 5.10 23.51
CA THR A 76 5.75 6.44 23.87
C THR A 76 4.48 6.79 23.13
N THR A 77 3.39 6.96 23.84
CA THR A 77 2.06 7.23 23.29
C THR A 77 1.72 8.71 23.37
N VAL A 78 1.29 9.31 22.26
CA VAL A 78 0.74 10.67 22.25
C VAL A 78 -0.70 10.61 22.80
N THR A 79 -0.93 11.32 23.91
CA THR A 79 -2.21 11.35 24.61
C THR A 79 -2.96 12.66 24.50
N GLY A 80 -2.29 13.75 24.07
CA GLY A 80 -2.92 15.05 23.87
C GLY A 80 -2.02 16.00 23.08
N ILE A 81 -2.63 16.96 22.41
CA ILE A 81 -1.92 18.04 21.68
C ILE A 81 -2.68 19.34 21.91
N GLU A 82 -1.96 20.38 22.31
CA GLU A 82 -2.47 21.74 22.43
C GLU A 82 -1.74 22.63 21.43
N PHE A 83 -2.48 23.33 20.56
CA PHE A 83 -1.93 24.26 19.59
C PHE A 83 -2.03 25.71 20.08
N THR A 84 -0.97 26.49 19.87
CA THR A 84 -0.95 27.94 20.07
C THR A 84 -0.44 28.58 18.79
N GLY A 85 -1.37 28.91 17.89
CA GLY A 85 -1.01 29.26 16.51
C GLY A 85 -0.42 28.05 15.78
N THR A 86 0.82 28.17 15.28
CA THR A 86 1.55 27.07 14.63
C THR A 86 2.36 26.23 15.63
N ASP A 87 2.64 26.75 16.80
CA ASP A 87 3.37 26.04 17.85
C ASP A 87 2.45 25.07 18.58
N SER A 88 3.01 24.03 19.17
CA SER A 88 2.25 22.99 19.87
C SER A 88 2.97 22.48 21.10
N VAL A 89 2.19 22.01 22.07
CA VAL A 89 2.65 21.21 23.22
C VAL A 89 1.98 19.84 23.12
N THR A 90 2.78 18.81 22.89
CA THR A 90 2.32 17.42 22.79
C THR A 90 2.56 16.71 24.12
N THR A 91 1.51 16.18 24.72
CA THR A 91 1.59 15.33 25.91
C THR A 91 1.81 13.89 25.47
N VAL A 92 2.85 13.26 25.98
CA VAL A 92 3.19 11.86 25.74
C VAL A 92 3.22 11.08 27.05
N GLU A 93 2.97 9.77 26.96
CA GLU A 93 2.95 8.84 28.10
C GLU A 93 3.77 7.60 27.73
N ASP A 94 4.69 7.20 28.61
CA ASP A 94 5.46 5.97 28.47
C ASP A 94 4.70 4.74 29.00
N ASN A 95 5.29 3.54 28.89
CA ASN A 95 4.67 2.29 29.36
C ASN A 95 4.52 2.22 30.89
N ASP A 96 5.25 3.02 31.63
CA ASP A 96 5.15 3.12 33.10
C ASP A 96 4.08 4.12 33.55
N GLY A 97 3.42 4.81 32.61
CA GLY A 97 2.40 5.81 32.85
C GLY A 97 2.97 7.20 33.20
N ASN A 98 4.27 7.43 33.02
CA ASN A 98 4.86 8.75 33.21
C ASN A 98 4.53 9.66 32.06
N LYS A 99 4.04 10.86 32.33
CA LYS A 99 3.72 11.87 31.34
C LYS A 99 4.83 12.90 31.24
N SER A 100 5.11 13.28 29.99
CA SER A 100 6.01 14.37 29.65
C SER A 100 5.43 15.22 28.50
N GLN A 101 6.05 16.37 28.25
CA GLN A 101 5.61 17.29 27.23
C GLN A 101 6.73 17.56 26.23
N ILE A 102 6.36 17.67 24.96
CA ILE A 102 7.25 17.99 23.84
C ILE A 102 6.71 19.26 23.19
N GLU A 103 7.51 20.32 23.16
CA GLU A 103 7.20 21.53 22.44
C GLU A 103 7.70 21.42 20.99
N ALA A 104 6.88 21.81 20.03
CA ALA A 104 7.23 21.78 18.62
C ALA A 104 6.63 22.95 17.86
N ARG A 105 7.37 23.46 16.86
CA ARG A 105 6.88 24.49 15.94
C ARG A 105 5.95 23.95 14.87
N PHE A 106 6.00 22.63 14.59
CA PHE A 106 5.16 21.96 13.61
C PHE A 106 5.13 20.45 13.88
N ILE A 107 3.99 19.82 13.64
CA ILE A 107 3.80 18.37 13.77
C ILE A 107 3.56 17.74 12.40
N VAL A 108 4.28 16.67 12.09
CA VAL A 108 3.97 15.78 10.97
C VAL A 108 3.40 14.48 11.55
N ASP A 109 2.10 14.24 11.38
CA ASP A 109 1.44 13.04 11.87
C ASP A 109 1.52 11.92 10.83
N GLY A 110 2.41 10.97 11.06
CA GLY A 110 2.57 9.73 10.31
C GLY A 110 2.08 8.49 11.07
N SER A 111 1.21 8.64 12.05
CA SER A 111 0.78 7.58 12.99
C SER A 111 0.00 6.41 12.34
N GLY A 112 -0.25 6.45 11.03
CA GLY A 112 -0.87 5.37 10.28
C GLY A 112 -2.27 5.02 10.81
N TYR A 113 -2.47 3.76 11.20
CA TYR A 113 -3.73 3.33 11.82
C TYR A 113 -3.95 3.89 13.24
N GLY A 114 -2.90 4.43 13.87
CA GLY A 114 -3.01 5.17 15.12
C GLY A 114 -3.91 6.39 15.01
N ARG A 115 -3.86 7.10 13.84
CA ARG A 115 -4.71 8.25 13.52
C ARG A 115 -4.78 9.25 14.67
N VAL A 116 -3.60 9.64 15.19
CA VAL A 116 -3.50 10.41 16.45
C VAL A 116 -4.22 11.74 16.34
N ILE A 117 -3.83 12.62 15.42
CA ILE A 117 -4.49 13.93 15.24
C ILE A 117 -5.96 13.77 14.81
N PRO A 118 -6.32 12.93 13.81
CA PRO A 118 -7.72 12.73 13.47
C PRO A 118 -8.61 12.30 14.63
N ARG A 119 -8.14 11.42 15.51
CA ARG A 119 -8.90 11.00 16.70
C ARG A 119 -9.01 12.08 17.76
N LEU A 120 -7.91 12.78 18.06
CA LEU A 120 -7.91 13.85 19.05
C LEU A 120 -8.81 15.03 18.66
N PHE A 121 -8.92 15.30 17.34
CA PHE A 121 -9.66 16.47 16.83
C PHE A 121 -10.92 16.12 16.03
N ASN A 122 -11.42 14.87 16.14
CA ASN A 122 -12.65 14.41 15.48
C ASN A 122 -12.65 14.63 13.96
N MET A 123 -11.54 14.32 13.29
CA MET A 123 -11.36 14.54 11.85
C MET A 123 -11.64 13.27 11.02
N ASP A 124 -12.01 12.15 11.66
CA ASP A 124 -12.31 10.89 10.98
C ASP A 124 -13.52 11.05 10.05
N LYS A 125 -13.40 10.44 8.86
CA LYS A 125 -14.44 10.39 7.84
C LYS A 125 -14.58 8.95 7.35
N PRO A 126 -15.81 8.47 7.11
CA PRO A 126 -16.03 7.16 6.51
C PRO A 126 -15.33 7.03 5.16
N SER A 127 -14.71 5.88 4.91
CA SER A 127 -14.17 5.57 3.59
C SER A 127 -15.30 5.40 2.56
N ASN A 128 -15.03 5.77 1.32
CA ASN A 128 -15.94 5.53 0.19
C ASN A 128 -15.80 4.11 -0.38
N LEU A 129 -14.84 3.33 0.10
CA LEU A 129 -14.63 1.94 -0.33
C LEU A 129 -15.49 1.00 0.53
N PRO A 130 -16.04 -0.06 -0.07
CA PRO A 130 -16.79 -1.06 0.68
C PRO A 130 -15.90 -1.77 1.70
N PRO A 131 -16.45 -2.19 2.85
CA PRO A 131 -15.69 -2.89 3.87
C PRO A 131 -15.03 -4.16 3.30
N ARG A 132 -13.77 -4.36 3.66
CA ARG A 132 -12.99 -5.55 3.30
C ARG A 132 -12.37 -6.14 4.55
N LYS A 133 -12.15 -7.45 4.48
CA LYS A 133 -11.40 -8.23 5.46
C LYS A 133 -10.19 -8.85 4.77
N ALA A 134 -9.05 -8.74 5.42
CA ALA A 134 -7.84 -9.47 5.07
C ALA A 134 -7.60 -10.55 6.14
N PHE A 135 -7.28 -11.78 5.71
CA PHE A 135 -6.97 -12.90 6.57
C PHE A 135 -5.69 -13.56 6.08
N PHE A 136 -4.61 -13.53 6.87
CA PHE A 136 -3.27 -13.78 6.39
C PHE A 136 -2.31 -14.33 7.45
N THR A 137 -1.23 -14.95 6.96
CA THR A 137 -0.05 -15.34 7.74
C THR A 137 1.22 -15.25 6.88
N HIS A 138 2.37 -15.56 7.48
CA HIS A 138 3.58 -15.92 6.76
C HIS A 138 3.83 -17.42 6.88
N VAL A 139 4.34 -18.02 5.82
CA VAL A 139 4.64 -19.47 5.76
C VAL A 139 6.13 -19.69 5.47
N VAL A 140 6.68 -20.79 5.97
CA VAL A 140 7.97 -21.31 5.51
C VAL A 140 7.74 -21.99 4.17
N ASP A 141 8.14 -21.32 3.08
CA ASP A 141 7.76 -21.69 1.72
C ASP A 141 8.74 -22.69 1.09
N THR A 142 8.75 -23.90 1.60
CA THR A 142 9.64 -24.99 1.15
C THR A 142 9.32 -25.51 -0.25
N LYS A 143 8.14 -25.18 -0.77
CA LYS A 143 7.66 -25.62 -2.09
C LYS A 143 7.55 -24.46 -3.07
N ARG A 144 8.32 -23.39 -2.86
CA ARG A 144 8.35 -22.25 -3.79
C ARG A 144 8.72 -22.77 -5.18
N THR A 145 7.87 -22.44 -6.16
CA THR A 145 8.11 -22.83 -7.55
C THR A 145 9.40 -22.19 -8.07
N MET A 146 10.17 -22.96 -8.85
CA MET A 146 11.39 -22.52 -9.50
C MET A 146 11.11 -22.22 -10.99
N ASP A 147 10.01 -21.53 -11.26
CA ASP A 147 9.72 -20.97 -12.59
C ASP A 147 10.68 -19.81 -12.91
N ASP A 148 10.55 -19.18 -14.06
CA ASP A 148 11.44 -18.10 -14.50
C ASP A 148 11.43 -16.89 -13.55
N GLU A 149 10.36 -16.74 -12.73
CA GLU A 149 10.18 -15.63 -11.80
C GLU A 149 9.67 -16.12 -10.42
N PRO A 150 10.47 -16.94 -9.71
CA PRO A 150 10.03 -17.64 -8.49
C PRO A 150 9.66 -16.68 -7.35
N ASN A 151 10.25 -15.49 -7.34
CA ASN A 151 10.08 -14.48 -6.31
C ASN A 151 9.14 -13.34 -6.73
N ARG A 152 8.43 -13.48 -7.86
CA ARG A 152 7.48 -12.48 -8.31
C ARG A 152 6.28 -12.43 -7.38
N ILE A 153 5.95 -11.23 -6.84
CA ILE A 153 4.68 -11.05 -6.14
C ILE A 153 3.53 -11.47 -7.04
N THR A 154 2.65 -12.29 -6.53
CA THR A 154 1.52 -12.83 -7.29
C THR A 154 0.21 -12.45 -6.61
N ILE A 155 -0.71 -11.92 -7.41
CA ILE A 155 -2.09 -11.64 -7.03
C ILE A 155 -2.99 -12.64 -7.77
N ILE A 156 -3.79 -13.40 -7.03
CA ILE A 156 -4.67 -14.42 -7.58
C ILE A 156 -6.12 -13.95 -7.47
N VAL A 157 -6.85 -13.92 -8.58
CA VAL A 157 -8.29 -13.72 -8.58
C VAL A 157 -8.94 -15.06 -8.26
N HIS A 158 -9.24 -15.31 -6.99
CA HIS A 158 -9.84 -16.56 -6.51
C HIS A 158 -11.29 -16.69 -7.01
N GLN A 159 -12.09 -15.68 -6.75
CA GLN A 159 -13.43 -15.52 -7.27
C GLN A 159 -13.83 -14.05 -7.30
N LYS A 160 -15.01 -13.71 -7.81
CA LYS A 160 -15.45 -12.32 -7.88
C LYS A 160 -15.40 -11.64 -6.51
N GLY A 161 -14.61 -10.59 -6.40
CA GLY A 161 -14.45 -9.79 -5.17
C GLY A 161 -13.54 -10.42 -4.10
N ILE A 162 -12.98 -11.61 -4.35
CA ILE A 162 -12.04 -12.29 -3.45
C ILE A 162 -10.73 -12.51 -4.19
N TRP A 163 -9.64 -12.05 -3.61
CA TRP A 163 -8.32 -12.20 -4.18
C TRP A 163 -7.29 -12.59 -3.11
N ILE A 164 -6.15 -13.10 -3.56
CA ILE A 164 -5.09 -13.61 -2.69
C ILE A 164 -3.79 -12.94 -3.08
N TRP A 165 -3.00 -12.54 -2.09
CA TRP A 165 -1.61 -12.19 -2.32
C TRP A 165 -0.67 -13.34 -1.98
N VAL A 166 0.42 -13.44 -2.73
CA VAL A 166 1.56 -14.30 -2.47
C VAL A 166 2.81 -13.46 -2.63
N ILE A 167 3.48 -13.15 -1.54
CA ILE A 167 4.61 -12.21 -1.49
C ILE A 167 5.84 -12.96 -0.94
N PRO A 168 6.70 -13.50 -1.82
CA PRO A 168 7.93 -14.17 -1.40
C PRO A 168 8.94 -13.18 -0.83
N PHE A 169 9.62 -13.58 0.25
CA PHE A 169 10.74 -12.85 0.85
C PHE A 169 12.07 -13.55 0.57
N SER A 170 13.18 -12.82 0.71
CA SER A 170 14.54 -13.35 0.50
C SER A 170 14.93 -14.41 1.52
N ASN A 171 14.36 -14.39 2.72
CA ASN A 171 14.64 -15.34 3.80
C ASN A 171 13.96 -16.72 3.64
N GLY A 172 13.33 -17.00 2.50
CA GLY A 172 12.63 -18.26 2.25
C GLY A 172 11.16 -18.28 2.69
N ASN A 173 10.73 -17.27 3.42
CA ASN A 173 9.33 -17.15 3.84
C ASN A 173 8.49 -16.49 2.74
N THR A 174 7.17 -16.71 2.82
CA THR A 174 6.19 -16.07 1.93
C THR A 174 5.03 -15.55 2.76
N SER A 175 4.66 -14.27 2.54
CA SER A 175 3.38 -13.76 3.04
C SER A 175 2.25 -14.22 2.13
N VAL A 176 1.20 -14.77 2.69
CA VAL A 176 0.01 -15.20 1.96
C VAL A 176 -1.25 -14.76 2.69
N GLY A 177 -2.22 -14.23 1.94
CA GLY A 177 -3.46 -13.77 2.55
C GLY A 177 -4.59 -13.60 1.56
N PHE A 178 -5.80 -13.83 2.05
CA PHE A 178 -7.05 -13.63 1.35
C PHE A 178 -7.64 -12.27 1.68
N VAL A 179 -8.16 -11.58 0.68
CA VAL A 179 -8.91 -10.33 0.85
C VAL A 179 -10.27 -10.46 0.18
N GLY A 180 -11.29 -10.00 0.87
CA GLY A 180 -12.64 -10.04 0.33
C GLY A 180 -13.69 -9.40 1.23
N GLU A 181 -14.94 -9.61 0.89
CA GLU A 181 -16.05 -9.19 1.74
C GLU A 181 -16.06 -9.97 3.06
N PRO A 182 -16.37 -9.34 4.21
CA PRO A 182 -16.38 -10.00 5.50
C PRO A 182 -17.29 -11.23 5.55
N THR A 183 -18.36 -11.24 4.76
CA THR A 183 -19.31 -12.37 4.66
C THR A 183 -18.71 -13.64 4.09
N PHE A 184 -17.74 -13.52 3.17
CA PHE A 184 -17.04 -14.67 2.61
C PHE A 184 -16.35 -15.50 3.69
N PHE A 185 -15.72 -14.88 4.65
CA PHE A 185 -14.96 -15.55 5.71
C PHE A 185 -15.83 -16.21 6.79
N LYS A 186 -17.13 -15.92 6.82
CA LYS A 186 -18.08 -16.57 7.75
C LYS A 186 -18.43 -18.01 7.35
N SER A 187 -18.18 -18.36 6.10
CA SER A 187 -18.46 -19.70 5.55
C SER A 187 -17.26 -20.63 5.57
N THR A 188 -16.11 -20.18 6.09
CA THR A 188 -14.91 -21.03 6.18
C THR A 188 -15.11 -22.14 7.19
N ALA A 189 -14.71 -23.36 6.82
CA ALA A 189 -14.64 -24.49 7.74
C ALA A 189 -13.45 -24.30 8.69
N GLY A 190 -13.40 -25.11 9.73
CA GLY A 190 -12.33 -25.05 10.72
C GLY A 190 -12.74 -24.36 12.02
N SER A 191 -12.21 -24.86 13.14
CA SER A 191 -12.50 -24.39 14.49
C SER A 191 -11.52 -23.33 14.96
N THR A 192 -10.32 -23.29 14.37
CA THR A 192 -9.26 -22.35 14.69
C THR A 192 -8.93 -21.45 13.49
N PRO A 193 -8.32 -20.26 13.70
CA PRO A 193 -7.86 -19.41 12.61
C PRO A 193 -6.90 -20.14 11.65
N GLU A 194 -6.04 -21.00 12.17
CA GLU A 194 -5.12 -21.78 11.34
C GLU A 194 -5.85 -22.75 10.44
N GLU A 195 -6.78 -23.57 10.98
CA GLU A 195 -7.59 -24.50 10.20
C GLU A 195 -8.38 -23.77 9.10
N GLN A 196 -8.99 -22.63 9.44
CA GLN A 196 -9.74 -21.81 8.48
C GLN A 196 -8.87 -21.31 7.33
N LEU A 197 -7.66 -20.81 7.61
CA LEU A 197 -6.78 -20.33 6.56
C LEU A 197 -6.22 -21.49 5.73
N ARG A 198 -5.92 -22.64 6.33
CA ARG A 198 -5.49 -23.85 5.60
C ARG A 198 -6.57 -24.34 4.63
N ASP A 199 -7.84 -24.34 5.04
CA ASP A 199 -8.96 -24.71 4.17
C ASP A 199 -9.10 -23.71 3.00
N LEU A 200 -8.96 -22.42 3.25
CA LEU A 200 -8.96 -21.40 2.19
C LEU A 200 -7.81 -21.62 1.20
N LEU A 201 -6.59 -21.86 1.68
CA LEU A 201 -5.42 -22.12 0.84
C LEU A 201 -5.60 -23.39 0.00
N ALA A 202 -6.16 -24.44 0.57
CA ALA A 202 -6.47 -25.69 -0.12
C ALA A 202 -7.57 -25.52 -1.19
N SER A 203 -8.46 -24.54 -1.03
CA SER A 203 -9.52 -24.24 -2.00
C SER A 203 -9.03 -23.53 -3.26
N GLU A 204 -7.78 -22.98 -3.26
CA GLU A 204 -7.20 -22.28 -4.41
C GLU A 204 -6.25 -23.22 -5.17
N PRO A 205 -6.63 -23.69 -6.39
CA PRO A 205 -5.82 -24.67 -7.13
C PRO A 205 -4.37 -24.24 -7.40
N TYR A 206 -4.13 -22.94 -7.57
CA TYR A 206 -2.78 -22.41 -7.81
C TYR A 206 -1.88 -22.50 -6.57
N LEU A 207 -2.45 -22.58 -5.37
CA LEU A 207 -1.72 -22.59 -4.10
C LEU A 207 -1.79 -23.93 -3.36
N ALA A 208 -2.80 -24.74 -3.59
CA ALA A 208 -3.11 -25.91 -2.79
C ALA A 208 -1.90 -26.82 -2.53
N GLU A 209 -1.14 -27.20 -3.57
CA GLU A 209 0.03 -28.05 -3.42
C GLU A 209 1.23 -27.30 -2.81
N ARG A 210 1.41 -26.01 -3.12
CA ARG A 210 2.50 -25.19 -2.60
C ARG A 210 2.37 -24.95 -1.10
N THR A 211 1.14 -24.72 -0.62
CA THR A 211 0.86 -24.39 0.78
C THR A 211 0.45 -25.59 1.63
N LYS A 212 0.37 -26.79 1.04
CA LYS A 212 0.08 -28.03 1.76
C LYS A 212 1.18 -28.36 2.76
N ASP A 213 0.82 -28.55 4.02
CA ASP A 213 1.70 -28.92 5.13
C ASP A 213 2.86 -27.95 5.43
N VAL A 214 2.78 -26.70 4.95
CA VAL A 214 3.79 -25.68 5.29
C VAL A 214 3.59 -25.16 6.72
N GLU A 215 4.69 -24.82 7.37
CA GLU A 215 4.67 -24.20 8.68
C GLU A 215 4.16 -22.74 8.59
N PHE A 216 3.23 -22.37 9.47
CA PHE A 216 2.81 -20.97 9.67
C PHE A 216 3.72 -20.32 10.71
N ILE A 217 4.34 -19.20 10.35
CA ILE A 217 5.31 -18.49 11.22
C ILE A 217 4.62 -17.85 12.41
N PHE A 218 3.36 -17.46 12.23
CA PHE A 218 2.50 -16.93 13.28
C PHE A 218 1.04 -17.31 13.02
N GLU A 219 0.25 -17.31 14.09
CA GLU A 219 -1.19 -17.53 13.98
C GLU A 219 -1.83 -16.53 13.00
N PRO A 220 -2.72 -16.97 12.09
CA PRO A 220 -3.34 -16.10 11.13
C PRO A 220 -3.97 -14.85 11.74
N ARG A 221 -3.68 -13.71 11.15
CA ARG A 221 -4.15 -12.40 11.59
C ARG A 221 -5.28 -11.90 10.70
N VAL A 222 -6.13 -11.11 11.30
CA VAL A 222 -7.27 -10.47 10.65
C VAL A 222 -7.12 -8.97 10.68
N LEU A 223 -7.36 -8.33 9.54
CA LEU A 223 -7.58 -6.89 9.43
C LEU A 223 -8.95 -6.68 8.79
N GLU A 224 -9.80 -5.89 9.43
CA GLU A 224 -11.15 -5.59 8.92
C GLU A 224 -11.35 -4.07 8.82
N SER A 225 -12.11 -3.65 7.82
CA SER A 225 -12.52 -2.25 7.63
C SER A 225 -11.35 -1.27 7.68
N TYR A 226 -10.24 -1.65 7.07
CA TYR A 226 -8.98 -0.92 7.10
C TYR A 226 -8.96 0.34 6.24
N SER A 227 -9.90 0.49 5.30
CA SER A 227 -10.00 1.72 4.50
C SER A 227 -10.48 2.87 5.34
N VAL A 228 -9.70 3.94 5.36
CA VAL A 228 -9.96 5.13 6.17
C VAL A 228 -9.84 6.39 5.31
N SER A 229 -10.48 7.44 5.75
CA SER A 229 -10.42 8.78 5.16
C SER A 229 -10.43 9.84 6.25
N THR A 230 -10.05 11.06 5.89
CA THR A 230 -9.97 12.18 6.83
C THR A 230 -10.60 13.44 6.22
N THR A 231 -11.10 14.35 7.05
CA THR A 231 -11.80 15.55 6.58
C THR A 231 -10.88 16.59 5.96
N LYS A 232 -9.62 16.66 6.43
CA LYS A 232 -8.58 17.55 5.88
C LYS A 232 -7.19 16.98 6.20
N PHE A 233 -6.18 17.36 5.43
CA PHE A 233 -4.84 16.81 5.52
C PHE A 233 -3.85 17.71 6.27
N TYR A 234 -4.22 18.94 6.58
CA TYR A 234 -3.38 19.91 7.29
C TYR A 234 -4.20 20.86 8.16
N GLY A 235 -3.53 21.60 9.00
CA GLY A 235 -4.07 22.70 9.79
C GLY A 235 -2.95 23.59 10.30
N ASP A 236 -3.31 24.57 11.13
CA ASP A 236 -2.30 25.44 11.74
C ASP A 236 -1.38 24.56 12.63
N GLY A 237 -0.09 24.52 12.27
CA GLY A 237 0.92 23.78 13.01
C GLY A 237 0.98 22.28 12.77
N PHE A 238 0.21 21.69 11.84
CA PHE A 238 0.32 20.27 11.54
C PHE A 238 0.01 19.89 10.10
N VAL A 239 0.55 18.74 9.67
CA VAL A 239 0.20 18.03 8.43
C VAL A 239 0.10 16.54 8.69
N LEU A 240 -0.84 15.87 8.02
CA LEU A 240 -1.06 14.41 8.08
C LEU A 240 -0.39 13.74 6.88
N THR A 241 0.21 12.55 7.07
CA THR A 241 0.89 11.80 6.00
C THR A 241 0.49 10.33 5.99
N GLY A 242 0.62 9.67 4.84
CA GLY A 242 0.37 8.23 4.70
C GLY A 242 -1.05 7.82 5.10
N ASN A 243 -1.16 6.70 5.81
CA ASN A 243 -2.45 6.12 6.19
C ASN A 243 -3.28 6.98 7.16
N VAL A 244 -2.69 8.05 7.73
CA VAL A 244 -3.45 9.01 8.52
C VAL A 244 -4.39 9.84 7.63
N THR A 245 -4.00 10.06 6.37
CA THR A 245 -4.84 10.80 5.39
C THR A 245 -5.88 9.90 4.74
N GLU A 246 -5.40 8.93 3.97
CA GLU A 246 -6.21 7.98 3.21
C GLU A 246 -5.53 6.60 3.22
N PHE A 247 -6.30 5.55 3.46
CA PHE A 247 -5.89 4.18 3.15
C PHE A 247 -6.96 3.51 2.30
N LEU A 248 -6.54 2.94 1.17
CA LEU A 248 -7.44 2.38 0.17
C LEU A 248 -7.58 0.86 0.34
N ASP A 249 -6.72 0.12 -0.37
CA ASP A 249 -6.75 -1.34 -0.45
C ASP A 249 -5.34 -1.85 -0.80
N PRO A 250 -4.90 -2.99 -0.25
CA PRO A 250 -3.55 -3.48 -0.46
C PRO A 250 -3.28 -4.08 -1.84
N VAL A 251 -4.28 -4.24 -2.71
CA VAL A 251 -4.17 -4.97 -3.99
C VAL A 251 -3.05 -4.45 -4.91
N PHE A 252 -2.78 -3.16 -4.91
CA PHE A 252 -1.70 -2.54 -5.71
C PHE A 252 -0.49 -2.11 -4.88
N SER A 253 -0.39 -2.53 -3.63
CA SER A 253 0.73 -2.20 -2.73
C SER A 253 0.98 -0.68 -2.59
N SER A 254 -0.07 0.15 -2.66
CA SER A 254 0.02 1.61 -2.73
C SER A 254 0.42 2.29 -1.42
N GLY A 255 0.23 1.62 -0.27
CA GLY A 255 0.35 2.25 1.06
C GLY A 255 1.73 2.85 1.34
N VAL A 256 2.82 2.13 1.05
CA VAL A 256 4.19 2.64 1.28
C VAL A 256 4.50 3.79 0.31
N THR A 257 4.07 3.70 -0.94
CA THR A 257 4.25 4.80 -1.92
C THR A 257 3.53 6.07 -1.46
N LEU A 258 2.27 5.96 -1.04
CA LEU A 258 1.52 7.11 -0.52
C LEU A 258 2.16 7.67 0.74
N ALA A 259 2.66 6.82 1.65
CA ALA A 259 3.30 7.26 2.87
C ALA A 259 4.62 8.01 2.60
N THR A 260 5.51 7.44 1.79
CA THR A 260 6.82 8.04 1.51
C THR A 260 6.71 9.34 0.71
N VAL A 261 5.87 9.38 -0.34
CA VAL A 261 5.69 10.58 -1.16
C VAL A 261 4.99 11.68 -0.37
N SER A 262 3.95 11.36 0.41
CA SER A 262 3.29 12.37 1.24
C SER A 262 4.23 12.93 2.32
N SER A 263 5.05 12.08 2.94
CA SER A 263 6.00 12.53 3.96
C SER A 263 7.11 13.41 3.37
N GLN A 264 7.65 13.06 2.19
CA GLN A 264 8.63 13.85 1.47
C GLN A 264 8.06 15.24 1.09
N THR A 265 6.87 15.27 0.49
CA THR A 265 6.19 16.52 0.13
C THR A 265 5.92 17.37 1.36
N ALA A 266 5.39 16.75 2.43
CA ALA A 266 5.14 17.44 3.69
C ALA A 266 6.43 18.03 4.29
N ALA A 267 7.53 17.28 4.29
CA ALA A 267 8.82 17.76 4.81
C ALA A 267 9.32 19.00 4.08
N HIS A 268 9.27 19.01 2.74
CA HIS A 268 9.63 20.18 1.95
C HIS A 268 8.79 21.43 2.30
N LEU A 269 7.47 21.24 2.44
CA LEU A 269 6.56 22.34 2.75
C LEU A 269 6.70 22.83 4.21
N VAL A 270 6.95 21.91 5.15
CA VAL A 270 7.23 22.25 6.55
C VAL A 270 8.52 23.09 6.65
N ILE A 271 9.57 22.71 5.91
CA ILE A 271 10.83 23.48 5.87
C ILE A 271 10.57 24.90 5.39
N LYS A 272 9.85 25.08 4.26
CA LYS A 272 9.44 26.41 3.76
C LYS A 272 8.67 27.20 4.81
N THR A 273 7.66 26.57 5.44
CA THR A 273 6.84 27.20 6.48
C THR A 273 7.70 27.68 7.66
N LEU A 274 8.63 26.84 8.13
CA LEU A 274 9.54 27.19 9.23
C LEU A 274 10.58 28.27 8.89
N GLN A 275 10.85 28.47 7.58
CA GLN A 275 11.66 29.57 7.04
C GLN A 275 10.87 30.87 6.85
N GLY A 276 9.56 30.84 7.10
CA GLY A 276 8.67 31.99 6.98
C GLY A 276 8.12 32.22 5.58
N GLU A 277 8.28 31.25 4.68
CA GLU A 277 7.68 31.31 3.35
C GLU A 277 6.16 31.04 3.43
N GLN A 278 5.41 31.64 2.50
CA GLN A 278 3.97 31.36 2.37
C GLN A 278 3.80 30.05 1.61
N VAL A 279 3.06 29.11 2.21
CA VAL A 279 2.73 27.79 1.62
C VAL A 279 1.22 27.71 1.43
N ASP A 280 0.79 27.44 0.20
CA ASP A 280 -0.61 27.09 -0.10
C ASP A 280 -0.79 25.57 0.09
N TRP A 281 -1.01 25.15 1.34
CA TRP A 281 -1.17 23.74 1.72
C TRP A 281 -2.26 23.00 0.94
N GLU A 282 -3.30 23.71 0.49
CA GLU A 282 -4.34 23.07 -0.33
C GLU A 282 -3.78 22.67 -1.68
N LYS A 283 -3.13 23.61 -2.41
CA LYS A 283 -2.61 23.35 -3.75
C LYS A 283 -1.31 22.57 -3.75
N GLU A 284 -0.38 22.92 -2.85
CA GLU A 284 0.97 22.33 -2.84
C GLU A 284 1.02 20.98 -2.13
N TYR A 285 -0.01 20.62 -1.32
CA TYR A 285 -0.07 19.36 -0.62
C TYR A 285 -1.34 18.56 -0.93
N THR A 286 -2.53 19.06 -0.52
CA THR A 286 -3.77 18.27 -0.57
C THR A 286 -4.14 17.87 -2.00
N GLU A 287 -4.15 18.82 -2.95
CA GLU A 287 -4.49 18.54 -4.35
C GLU A 287 -3.50 17.55 -4.97
N ILE A 288 -2.19 17.71 -4.69
CA ILE A 288 -1.15 16.80 -5.19
C ILE A 288 -1.35 15.40 -4.63
N MET A 289 -1.53 15.26 -3.30
CA MET A 289 -1.73 13.95 -2.70
C MET A 289 -3.01 13.29 -3.21
N MET A 290 -4.10 14.06 -3.32
CA MET A 290 -5.38 13.54 -3.81
C MET A 290 -5.34 13.11 -5.28
N GLN A 291 -4.46 13.66 -6.11
CA GLN A 291 -4.21 13.16 -7.48
C GLN A 291 -3.76 11.70 -7.43
N GLY A 292 -2.73 11.38 -6.65
CA GLY A 292 -2.23 10.02 -6.50
C GLY A 292 -3.24 9.08 -5.84
N VAL A 293 -3.89 9.53 -4.77
CA VAL A 293 -4.94 8.77 -4.07
C VAL A 293 -6.08 8.44 -5.00
N ASN A 294 -6.59 9.40 -5.79
CA ASN A 294 -7.71 9.19 -6.69
C ASN A 294 -7.36 8.27 -7.86
N THR A 295 -6.12 8.35 -8.37
CA THR A 295 -5.62 7.41 -9.37
C THR A 295 -5.67 5.98 -8.84
N PHE A 296 -5.04 5.70 -7.70
CA PHE A 296 -5.11 4.37 -7.08
C PHE A 296 -6.54 3.95 -6.73
N ARG A 297 -7.37 4.85 -6.20
CA ARG A 297 -8.78 4.56 -5.89
C ARG A 297 -9.55 4.08 -7.11
N SER A 298 -9.37 4.72 -8.27
CA SER A 298 -10.02 4.29 -9.51
C SER A 298 -9.58 2.89 -9.94
N TYR A 299 -8.31 2.55 -9.77
CA TYR A 299 -7.81 1.20 -10.04
C TYR A 299 -8.37 0.17 -9.07
N VAL A 300 -8.45 0.49 -7.77
CA VAL A 300 -9.09 -0.37 -6.76
C VAL A 300 -10.56 -0.62 -7.09
N MET A 301 -11.31 0.42 -7.43
CA MET A 301 -12.71 0.26 -7.85
C MET A 301 -12.82 -0.60 -9.11
N ALA A 302 -12.01 -0.31 -10.15
CA ALA A 302 -11.98 -1.07 -11.39
C ALA A 302 -11.58 -2.54 -11.17
N TRP A 303 -10.77 -2.83 -10.16
CA TRP A 303 -10.46 -4.20 -9.73
C TRP A 303 -11.70 -4.93 -9.21
N TYR A 304 -12.40 -4.35 -8.28
CA TYR A 304 -13.58 -4.97 -7.68
C TYR A 304 -14.80 -5.02 -8.60
N GLU A 305 -14.92 -4.08 -9.54
CA GLU A 305 -15.97 -4.06 -10.58
C GLU A 305 -15.71 -5.08 -11.70
N GLY A 306 -14.46 -5.56 -11.85
CA GLY A 306 -14.04 -6.52 -12.86
C GLY A 306 -13.56 -5.87 -14.17
N THR A 307 -13.46 -4.54 -14.21
CA THR A 307 -12.89 -3.81 -15.35
C THR A 307 -11.43 -4.17 -15.58
N LEU A 308 -10.61 -4.18 -14.53
CA LEU A 308 -9.20 -4.60 -14.63
C LEU A 308 -9.05 -6.07 -14.93
N ASP A 309 -9.96 -6.90 -14.48
CA ASP A 309 -10.01 -8.31 -14.85
C ASP A 309 -10.13 -8.50 -16.39
N THR A 310 -11.07 -7.77 -17.02
CA THR A 310 -11.20 -7.75 -18.47
C THR A 310 -9.93 -7.27 -19.17
N ILE A 311 -9.26 -6.25 -18.63
CA ILE A 311 -8.06 -5.64 -19.22
C ILE A 311 -6.85 -6.56 -19.06
N PHE A 312 -6.61 -7.09 -17.85
CA PHE A 312 -5.42 -7.89 -17.56
C PHE A 312 -5.41 -9.24 -18.27
N PHE A 313 -6.58 -9.86 -18.42
CA PHE A 313 -6.69 -11.18 -19.02
C PHE A 313 -7.20 -11.18 -20.47
N ALA A 314 -7.16 -10.01 -21.14
CA ALA A 314 -7.44 -9.90 -22.57
C ALA A 314 -6.38 -10.66 -23.39
N ASP A 315 -6.82 -11.41 -24.42
CA ASP A 315 -5.93 -12.24 -25.24
C ASP A 315 -4.94 -11.42 -26.09
N ASN A 316 -5.31 -10.19 -26.49
CA ASN A 316 -4.48 -9.30 -27.31
C ASN A 316 -4.33 -7.95 -26.61
N GLN A 317 -3.35 -7.85 -25.74
CA GLN A 317 -2.99 -6.58 -25.07
C GLN A 317 -2.16 -5.71 -26.02
N VAL A 318 -2.42 -4.40 -26.02
CA VAL A 318 -1.62 -3.41 -26.75
C VAL A 318 -0.42 -3.02 -25.87
N PRO A 319 0.83 -3.23 -26.32
CA PRO A 319 2.03 -3.03 -25.48
C PRO A 319 2.11 -1.62 -24.89
N GLU A 320 1.80 -0.58 -25.66
CA GLU A 320 1.84 0.81 -25.22
C GLU A 320 0.82 1.08 -24.10
N ILE A 321 -0.37 0.49 -24.19
CA ILE A 321 -1.39 0.61 -23.13
C ILE A 321 -0.94 -0.16 -21.89
N LYS A 322 -0.36 -1.36 -22.09
CA LYS A 322 0.18 -2.16 -20.99
C LYS A 322 1.28 -1.42 -20.25
N SER A 323 2.19 -0.73 -20.96
CA SER A 323 3.26 0.07 -20.33
C SER A 323 2.71 1.24 -19.51
N MET A 324 1.66 1.92 -19.99
CA MET A 324 0.99 3.00 -19.28
C MET A 324 0.33 2.51 -17.97
N ILE A 325 -0.35 1.37 -18.01
CA ILE A 325 -0.93 0.73 -16.82
C ILE A 325 0.18 0.24 -15.89
N CYS A 326 1.26 -0.31 -16.45
CA CYS A 326 2.44 -0.74 -15.67
C CYS A 326 3.01 0.40 -14.82
N SER A 327 3.09 1.63 -15.35
CA SER A 327 3.52 2.80 -14.59
C SER A 327 2.67 3.05 -13.34
N VAL A 328 1.35 2.89 -13.45
CA VAL A 328 0.46 3.03 -12.27
C VAL A 328 0.72 1.93 -11.24
N LEU A 329 0.90 0.68 -11.68
CA LEU A 329 1.24 -0.44 -10.79
C LEU A 329 2.63 -0.30 -10.17
N ALA A 330 3.56 0.40 -10.84
CA ALA A 330 4.87 0.76 -10.32
C ALA A 330 4.84 1.97 -9.36
N GLY A 331 3.68 2.64 -9.21
CA GLY A 331 3.48 3.75 -8.28
C GLY A 331 3.61 5.15 -8.88
N TYR A 332 3.76 5.29 -10.20
CA TYR A 332 3.85 6.59 -10.88
C TYR A 332 2.46 7.19 -11.14
N VAL A 333 1.74 7.47 -10.07
CA VAL A 333 0.33 7.92 -10.09
C VAL A 333 0.16 9.43 -10.15
N TRP A 334 1.26 10.17 -10.23
CA TRP A 334 1.28 11.63 -10.39
C TRP A 334 1.72 12.09 -11.78
N ASP A 335 2.17 11.16 -12.66
CA ASP A 335 2.58 11.51 -14.04
C ASP A 335 1.36 11.72 -14.94
N THR A 336 0.89 12.94 -15.04
CA THR A 336 -0.25 13.32 -15.90
C THR A 336 0.04 13.28 -17.40
N ASN A 337 1.28 12.98 -17.83
CA ASN A 337 1.56 12.66 -19.24
C ASN A 337 1.02 11.28 -19.60
N ASN A 338 0.83 10.41 -18.62
CA ASN A 338 0.19 9.12 -18.79
C ASN A 338 -1.35 9.29 -18.82
N PRO A 339 -2.04 8.96 -19.93
CA PRO A 339 -3.51 9.06 -20.02
C PRO A 339 -4.25 8.24 -18.96
N TYR A 340 -3.65 7.11 -18.50
CA TYR A 340 -4.22 6.25 -17.46
C TYR A 340 -3.99 6.77 -16.04
N VAL A 341 -3.26 7.87 -15.90
CA VAL A 341 -3.16 8.69 -14.69
C VAL A 341 -4.04 9.93 -14.83
N LYS A 342 -3.90 10.68 -15.94
CA LYS A 342 -4.63 11.93 -16.17
C LYS A 342 -6.14 11.74 -16.18
N ASP A 343 -6.61 10.75 -16.92
CA ASP A 343 -8.04 10.42 -17.11
C ASP A 343 -8.40 9.07 -16.45
N HIS A 344 -7.75 8.72 -15.34
CA HIS A 344 -7.73 7.41 -14.70
C HIS A 344 -9.09 6.73 -14.61
N SER A 345 -10.16 7.46 -14.25
CA SER A 345 -11.50 6.88 -14.05
C SER A 345 -12.19 6.53 -15.38
N THR A 346 -11.97 7.32 -16.44
CA THR A 346 -12.64 7.14 -17.74
C THR A 346 -11.81 6.30 -18.72
N ALA A 347 -10.48 6.35 -18.64
CA ALA A 347 -9.59 5.62 -19.53
C ALA A 347 -9.75 4.10 -19.38
N LEU A 348 -9.81 3.59 -18.14
CA LEU A 348 -10.03 2.16 -17.88
C LEU A 348 -11.38 1.68 -18.42
N ILE A 349 -12.46 2.42 -18.20
CA ILE A 349 -13.81 2.08 -18.68
C ILE A 349 -13.87 2.07 -20.20
N LYS A 350 -13.23 3.05 -20.87
CA LYS A 350 -13.15 3.09 -22.34
C LYS A 350 -12.40 1.88 -22.87
N LEU A 351 -11.27 1.54 -22.29
CA LEU A 351 -10.46 0.39 -22.68
C LEU A 351 -11.23 -0.92 -22.52
N GLU A 352 -11.90 -1.12 -21.39
CA GLU A 352 -12.76 -2.28 -21.16
C GLU A 352 -13.83 -2.43 -22.26
N LYS A 353 -14.53 -1.33 -22.58
CA LYS A 353 -15.55 -1.34 -23.64
C LYS A 353 -14.96 -1.70 -25.01
N MET A 354 -13.78 -1.19 -25.34
CA MET A 354 -13.08 -1.51 -26.59
C MET A 354 -12.70 -2.99 -26.66
N ILE A 355 -12.17 -3.57 -25.56
CA ILE A 355 -11.84 -4.99 -25.48
C ILE A 355 -13.10 -5.84 -25.68
N LYS A 356 -14.17 -5.55 -24.94
CA LYS A 356 -15.44 -6.29 -25.05
C LYS A 356 -16.06 -6.20 -26.46
N ALA A 357 -16.00 -5.03 -27.10
CA ALA A 357 -16.49 -4.87 -28.46
C ALA A 357 -15.65 -5.68 -29.47
N ARG A 358 -14.32 -5.66 -29.35
CA ARG A 358 -13.43 -6.46 -30.19
C ARG A 358 -13.70 -7.96 -30.03
N ASP A 359 -13.78 -8.44 -28.80
CA ASP A 359 -13.99 -9.86 -28.51
C ASP A 359 -15.37 -10.37 -28.93
N ALA A 360 -16.37 -9.47 -29.05
CA ALA A 360 -17.67 -9.78 -29.61
C ALA A 360 -17.65 -9.93 -31.14
N LEU A 361 -16.70 -9.27 -31.84
CA LEU A 361 -16.54 -9.38 -33.31
C LEU A 361 -15.71 -10.61 -33.70
N THR A 362 -14.98 -11.22 -32.79
CA THR A 362 -14.11 -12.39 -33.03
C THR A 362 -14.78 -13.72 -32.68
N LYS A 363 -15.97 -13.68 -32.10
CA LYS A 363 -16.86 -14.83 -31.83
C LYS A 363 -17.92 -14.98 -32.93
#